data_9b592f3afab0e16e7a4076215ddd8fc8
#
_entry.id   9b592f3afab0e16e7a4076215ddd8fc8
#
_cell.length_a   1.000
_cell.length_b   1.000
_cell.length_c   1.000
_cell.angle_alpha   90.00
_cell.angle_beta   90.00
_cell.angle_gamma   90.00
#
_symmetry.space_group_name_H-M   'P 1'
#
loop_
_entity.id
_entity.type
_entity.pdbx_description
1 polymer ?
#
loop_
_entity_poly.entity_id
_entity_poly.type
_entity_poly.pdbx_seq_one_letter_code
_entity_poly.pdbx_strand_id
1 'polypeptide(L)'
;MQTQAHPLEPFFRQAVRNSYEGKLGLRDPDVTGYVAHLLCDFSEADHLFSVRDANGHPVEELDAMILASDPVNGDASSFDAERAVRKHIGDYALFVAGMFPEATEPERRRRKQPSLADLIHAGKESYYIVSQFNLFEYEKEAPLFARLSDSFERCILGLTLIRDELGLRKSLMLPPPVN
;
A
#
# COMPACT_ATOMS: atom_id res chain seq x y z
N MET A 1 12.77 -22.15 -10.56
CA MET A 1 11.46 -22.17 -9.91
C MET A 1 10.54 -21.22 -10.69
N GLN A 2 9.50 -21.76 -11.31
CA GLN A 2 8.47 -20.93 -11.93
C GLN A 2 7.70 -20.27 -10.78
N THR A 3 7.82 -18.97 -10.62
CA THR A 3 6.90 -18.20 -9.79
C THR A 3 5.53 -18.38 -10.42
N GLN A 4 4.67 -19.17 -9.79
CA GLN A 4 3.29 -19.30 -10.26
C GLN A 4 2.66 -17.91 -10.17
N ALA A 5 2.25 -17.37 -11.32
CA ALA A 5 1.56 -16.09 -11.37
C ALA A 5 0.29 -16.19 -10.51
N HIS A 6 0.04 -15.15 -9.70
CA HIS A 6 -1.14 -15.10 -8.85
C HIS A 6 -2.41 -15.21 -9.72
N PRO A 7 -3.40 -16.04 -9.36
CA PRO A 7 -4.59 -16.27 -10.21
C PRO A 7 -5.35 -15.00 -10.60
N LEU A 8 -5.33 -13.99 -9.73
CA LEU A 8 -6.00 -12.70 -9.94
C LEU A 8 -5.13 -11.66 -10.67
N GLU A 9 -3.86 -11.96 -10.95
CA GLU A 9 -2.94 -11.00 -11.57
C GLU A 9 -3.44 -10.45 -12.92
N PRO A 10 -3.91 -11.27 -13.87
CA PRO A 10 -4.43 -10.75 -15.14
C PRO A 10 -5.64 -9.83 -14.94
N PHE A 11 -6.50 -10.14 -13.99
CA PHE A 11 -7.66 -9.34 -13.63
C PHE A 11 -7.24 -7.97 -13.07
N PHE A 12 -6.36 -7.94 -12.09
CA PHE A 12 -5.89 -6.68 -11.50
C PHE A 12 -5.07 -5.85 -12.49
N ARG A 13 -4.24 -6.48 -13.32
CA ARG A 13 -3.51 -5.76 -14.39
C ARG A 13 -4.46 -5.04 -15.33
N GLN A 14 -5.55 -5.68 -15.74
CA GLN A 14 -6.55 -5.07 -16.60
C GLN A 14 -7.30 -3.94 -15.90
N ALA A 15 -7.71 -4.13 -14.64
CA ALA A 15 -8.40 -3.13 -13.85
C ALA A 15 -7.53 -1.88 -13.62
N VAL A 16 -6.25 -2.06 -13.28
CA VAL A 16 -5.29 -0.97 -13.10
C VAL A 16 -5.06 -0.24 -14.41
N ARG A 17 -4.87 -0.95 -15.52
CA ARG A 17 -4.68 -0.31 -16.82
C ARG A 17 -5.89 0.53 -17.21
N ASN A 18 -7.10 0.02 -17.07
CA ASN A 18 -8.32 0.75 -17.39
C ASN A 18 -8.48 2.03 -16.55
N SER A 19 -8.18 1.94 -15.26
CA SER A 19 -8.30 3.06 -14.34
C SER A 19 -7.16 4.08 -14.54
N TYR A 20 -5.91 3.65 -14.47
CA TYR A 20 -4.75 4.54 -14.46
C TYR A 20 -4.47 5.11 -15.84
N GLU A 21 -4.37 4.27 -16.87
CA GLU A 21 -4.10 4.75 -18.24
C GLU A 21 -5.36 5.30 -18.88
N GLY A 22 -6.48 4.57 -18.78
CA GLY A 22 -7.73 4.91 -19.47
C GLY A 22 -8.44 6.12 -18.91
N LYS A 23 -8.56 6.22 -17.58
CA LYS A 23 -9.32 7.30 -16.92
C LYS A 23 -8.44 8.44 -16.42
N LEU A 24 -7.27 8.14 -15.87
CA LEU A 24 -6.39 9.16 -15.27
C LEU A 24 -5.27 9.63 -16.19
N GLY A 25 -5.05 8.94 -17.33
CA GLY A 25 -3.96 9.25 -18.23
C GLY A 25 -2.56 9.03 -17.63
N LEU A 26 -2.47 8.22 -16.57
CA LEU A 26 -1.21 7.88 -15.93
C LEU A 26 -0.60 6.68 -16.68
N ARG A 27 0.28 6.98 -17.63
CA ARG A 27 0.92 6.00 -18.51
C ARG A 27 2.34 5.71 -18.06
N ASP A 28 2.47 5.02 -16.93
CA ASP A 28 3.74 4.56 -16.39
C ASP A 28 3.63 3.03 -16.14
N PRO A 29 4.20 2.20 -17.03
CA PRO A 29 4.09 0.74 -16.92
C PRO A 29 4.66 0.17 -15.63
N ASP A 30 5.70 0.79 -15.07
CA ASP A 30 6.31 0.32 -13.83
C ASP A 30 5.39 0.61 -12.64
N VAL A 31 4.80 1.81 -12.58
CA VAL A 31 3.83 2.19 -11.54
C VAL A 31 2.58 1.33 -11.66
N THR A 32 2.00 1.19 -12.85
CA THR A 32 0.78 0.39 -13.03
C THR A 32 1.02 -1.10 -12.75
N GLY A 33 2.17 -1.62 -13.15
CA GLY A 33 2.59 -2.99 -12.83
C GLY A 33 2.74 -3.21 -11.33
N TYR A 34 3.38 -2.27 -10.64
CA TYR A 34 3.55 -2.32 -9.19
C TYR A 34 2.22 -2.32 -8.45
N VAL A 35 1.31 -1.41 -8.80
CA VAL A 35 -0.02 -1.33 -8.17
C VAL A 35 -0.85 -2.58 -8.43
N ALA A 36 -0.79 -3.16 -9.62
CA ALA A 36 -1.47 -4.43 -9.90
C ALA A 36 -0.93 -5.56 -9.02
N HIS A 37 0.38 -5.62 -8.82
CA HIS A 37 1.02 -6.59 -7.93
C HIS A 37 0.63 -6.37 -6.47
N LEU A 38 0.61 -5.12 -6.02
CA LEU A 38 0.14 -4.73 -4.69
C LEU A 38 -1.29 -5.23 -4.40
N LEU A 39 -2.20 -5.10 -5.37
CA LEU A 39 -3.57 -5.59 -5.25
C LEU A 39 -3.61 -7.13 -5.14
N CYS A 40 -2.74 -7.84 -5.85
CA CYS A 40 -2.61 -9.28 -5.71
C CYS A 40 -2.13 -9.66 -4.30
N ASP A 41 -1.05 -9.04 -3.84
CA ASP A 41 -0.45 -9.35 -2.54
C ASP A 41 -1.44 -9.09 -1.40
N PHE A 42 -2.13 -7.97 -1.43
CA PHE A 42 -3.06 -7.58 -0.37
C PHE A 42 -4.48 -8.18 -0.54
N SER A 43 -4.71 -8.95 -1.59
CA SER A 43 -5.88 -9.83 -1.64
C SER A 43 -5.80 -10.96 -0.60
N GLU A 44 -4.60 -11.25 -0.11
CA GLU A 44 -4.35 -12.13 1.03
C GLU A 44 -4.20 -11.30 2.31
N ALA A 45 -5.14 -11.45 3.25
CA ALA A 45 -5.21 -10.61 4.46
C ALA A 45 -3.92 -10.62 5.30
N ASP A 46 -3.20 -11.76 5.32
CA ASP A 46 -1.97 -11.91 6.09
C ASP A 46 -0.84 -10.98 5.60
N HIS A 47 -0.84 -10.60 4.34
CA HIS A 47 0.16 -9.70 3.78
C HIS A 47 -0.06 -8.24 4.21
N LEU A 48 -1.29 -7.87 4.54
CA LEU A 48 -1.62 -6.53 5.02
C LEU A 48 -0.95 -6.22 6.37
N PHE A 49 -0.72 -7.24 7.19
CA PHE A 49 -0.13 -7.14 8.54
C PHE A 49 1.20 -7.88 8.62
N SER A 50 2.06 -7.70 7.64
CA SER A 50 3.35 -8.40 7.55
C SER A 50 4.42 -7.86 8.50
N VAL A 51 4.30 -6.63 8.99
CA VAL A 51 5.23 -6.06 9.97
C VAL A 51 5.00 -6.70 11.33
N ARG A 52 6.08 -7.13 11.97
CA ARG A 52 6.08 -7.78 13.29
C ARG A 52 6.84 -6.95 14.29
N ASP A 53 6.37 -6.94 15.54
CA ASP A 53 7.10 -6.37 16.66
C ASP A 53 8.23 -7.31 17.13
N ALA A 54 9.00 -6.87 18.14
CA ALA A 54 10.09 -7.66 18.71
C ALA A 54 9.65 -9.01 19.31
N ASN A 55 8.35 -9.18 19.61
CA ASN A 55 7.76 -10.41 20.14
C ASN A 55 7.12 -11.28 19.03
N GLY A 56 7.19 -10.84 17.77
CA GLY A 56 6.62 -11.55 16.63
C GLY A 56 5.12 -11.32 16.41
N HIS A 57 4.48 -10.40 17.14
CA HIS A 57 3.08 -10.07 16.92
C HIS A 57 2.89 -9.12 15.74
N PRO A 58 1.79 -9.24 14.96
CA PRO A 58 1.48 -8.31 13.90
C PRO A 58 1.36 -6.87 14.42
N VAL A 59 1.99 -5.93 13.72
CA VAL A 59 1.85 -4.49 13.98
C VAL A 59 0.76 -3.94 13.08
N GLU A 60 -0.35 -3.53 13.67
CA GLU A 60 -1.54 -3.06 12.93
C GLU A 60 -1.67 -1.54 12.92
N GLU A 61 -1.01 -0.85 13.85
CA GLU A 61 -1.08 0.61 13.96
C GLU A 61 0.02 1.27 13.13
N LEU A 62 -0.35 2.30 12.36
CA LEU A 62 0.59 3.03 11.48
C LEU A 62 1.77 3.62 12.27
N ASP A 63 1.51 4.25 13.41
CA ASP A 63 2.56 4.84 14.25
C ASP A 63 3.55 3.79 14.75
N ALA A 64 3.06 2.60 15.09
CA ALA A 64 3.89 1.48 15.50
C ALA A 64 4.72 0.92 14.32
N MET A 65 4.17 0.90 13.10
CA MET A 65 4.93 0.53 11.90
C MET A 65 6.06 1.54 11.63
N ILE A 66 5.78 2.84 11.76
CA ILE A 66 6.77 3.90 11.57
C ILE A 66 7.91 3.74 12.60
N LEU A 67 7.57 3.50 13.87
CA LEU A 67 8.57 3.26 14.90
C LEU A 67 9.40 2.00 14.60
N ALA A 68 8.78 0.92 14.14
CA ALA A 68 9.47 -0.30 13.75
C ALA A 68 10.45 -0.10 12.60
N SER A 69 10.27 0.92 11.78
CA SER A 69 11.17 1.24 10.65
C SER A 69 12.42 2.02 11.06
N ASP A 70 12.45 2.62 12.24
CA ASP A 70 13.55 3.49 12.67
C ASP A 70 14.77 2.63 13.09
N PRO A 71 15.95 2.77 12.43
CA PRO A 71 17.13 1.99 12.78
C PRO A 71 17.87 2.54 14.01
N VAL A 72 17.54 3.74 14.47
CA VAL A 72 18.21 4.42 15.60
C VAL A 72 17.41 4.31 16.89
N ASN A 73 16.09 4.60 16.80
CA ASN A 73 15.22 4.67 17.97
C ASN A 73 14.15 3.55 17.98
N GLY A 74 14.07 2.76 16.92
CA GLY A 74 13.07 1.71 16.74
C GLY A 74 13.68 0.31 16.64
N ASP A 75 12.92 -0.60 16.03
CA ASP A 75 13.22 -2.03 15.98
C ASP A 75 13.96 -2.47 14.70
N ALA A 76 14.22 -1.55 13.77
CA ALA A 76 14.93 -1.90 12.53
C ALA A 76 16.39 -2.25 12.82
N SER A 77 16.76 -3.51 12.60
CA SER A 77 18.10 -4.03 12.89
C SER A 77 19.16 -3.69 11.84
N SER A 78 18.74 -3.19 10.68
CA SER A 78 19.59 -2.87 9.54
C SER A 78 18.92 -1.90 8.58
N PHE A 79 19.68 -1.36 7.63
CA PHE A 79 19.13 -0.56 6.53
C PHE A 79 18.18 -1.36 5.63
N ASP A 80 18.44 -2.66 5.42
CA ASP A 80 17.53 -3.53 4.67
C ASP A 80 16.21 -3.73 5.40
N ALA A 81 16.24 -3.87 6.73
CA ALA A 81 15.05 -3.95 7.56
C ALA A 81 14.26 -2.63 7.53
N GLU A 82 14.93 -1.49 7.62
CA GLU A 82 14.30 -0.16 7.47
C GLU A 82 13.59 -0.05 6.12
N ARG A 83 14.29 -0.37 5.03
CA ARG A 83 13.74 -0.33 3.68
C ARG A 83 12.50 -1.22 3.54
N ALA A 84 12.56 -2.44 4.03
CA ALA A 84 11.47 -3.39 3.96
C ALA A 84 10.22 -2.89 4.70
N VAL A 85 10.39 -2.36 5.91
CA VAL A 85 9.28 -1.81 6.70
C VAL A 85 8.74 -0.53 6.05
N ARG A 86 9.59 0.37 5.56
CA ARG A 86 9.16 1.58 4.85
C ARG A 86 8.39 1.26 3.57
N LYS A 87 8.86 0.28 2.80
CA LYS A 87 8.11 -0.21 1.63
C LYS A 87 6.72 -0.69 2.03
N HIS A 88 6.61 -1.49 3.08
CA HIS A 88 5.33 -1.97 3.59
C HIS A 88 4.42 -0.83 4.06
N ILE A 89 4.94 0.18 4.75
CA ILE A 89 4.15 1.36 5.16
C ILE A 89 3.57 2.08 3.93
N GLY A 90 4.38 2.28 2.90
CA GLY A 90 3.92 2.85 1.63
C GLY A 90 2.81 2.03 0.99
N ASP A 91 3.01 0.73 0.89
CA ASP A 91 2.04 -0.22 0.32
C ASP A 91 0.73 -0.25 1.12
N TYR A 92 0.83 -0.35 2.45
CA TYR A 92 -0.32 -0.32 3.36
C TYR A 92 -1.11 0.99 3.25
N ALA A 93 -0.42 2.12 3.31
CA ALA A 93 -1.04 3.44 3.24
C ALA A 93 -1.76 3.66 1.89
N LEU A 94 -1.11 3.28 0.79
CA LEU A 94 -1.70 3.36 -0.54
C LEU A 94 -2.94 2.48 -0.67
N PHE A 95 -2.85 1.23 -0.23
CA PHE A 95 -3.94 0.27 -0.31
C PHE A 95 -5.14 0.69 0.53
N VAL A 96 -4.93 1.06 1.79
CA VAL A 96 -6.01 1.47 2.70
C VAL A 96 -6.66 2.76 2.23
N ALA A 97 -5.86 3.78 1.86
CA ALA A 97 -6.39 5.04 1.37
C ALA A 97 -7.19 4.90 0.06
N GLY A 98 -6.78 3.99 -0.82
CA GLY A 98 -7.44 3.77 -2.10
C GLY A 98 -8.64 2.83 -2.05
N MET A 99 -8.51 1.73 -1.32
CA MET A 99 -9.52 0.66 -1.30
C MET A 99 -10.52 0.79 -0.15
N PHE A 100 -10.14 1.45 0.95
CA PHE A 100 -10.97 1.61 2.15
C PHE A 100 -11.00 3.06 2.66
N PRO A 101 -11.26 4.06 1.80
CA PRO A 101 -11.25 5.47 2.22
C PRO A 101 -12.26 5.76 3.33
N GLU A 102 -13.34 4.98 3.43
CA GLU A 102 -14.34 5.11 4.50
C GLU A 102 -13.75 4.87 5.89
N ALA A 103 -12.70 4.05 6.01
CA ALA A 103 -12.03 3.82 7.28
C ALA A 103 -11.31 5.07 7.81
N THR A 104 -11.04 6.04 6.94
CA THR A 104 -10.36 7.30 7.28
C THR A 104 -11.32 8.45 7.57
N GLU A 105 -12.62 8.27 7.32
CA GLU A 105 -13.65 9.29 7.59
C GLU A 105 -13.78 9.55 9.09
N PRO A 106 -13.86 10.83 9.54
CA PRO A 106 -13.86 11.17 10.98
C PRO A 106 -14.96 10.46 11.78
N GLU A 107 -16.15 10.28 11.19
CA GLU A 107 -17.30 9.66 11.86
C GLU A 107 -17.13 8.14 12.03
N ARG A 108 -16.32 7.50 11.20
CA ARG A 108 -16.10 6.04 11.19
C ARG A 108 -14.77 5.63 11.76
N ARG A 109 -13.85 6.59 11.86
CA ARG A 109 -12.50 6.36 12.34
C ARG A 109 -12.50 5.97 13.81
N ARG A 110 -11.95 4.81 14.13
CA ARG A 110 -11.72 4.39 15.49
C ARG A 110 -10.57 5.20 16.11
N ARG A 111 -10.57 5.29 17.44
CA ARG A 111 -9.45 5.89 18.18
C ARG A 111 -8.13 5.26 17.74
N LYS A 112 -7.11 6.05 17.46
CA LYS A 112 -5.78 5.67 16.95
C LYS A 112 -5.73 5.20 15.48
N GLN A 113 -6.82 5.20 14.75
CA GLN A 113 -6.73 4.98 13.29
C GLN A 113 -6.28 6.25 12.59
N PRO A 114 -5.42 6.13 11.55
CA PRO A 114 -4.92 7.28 10.81
C PRO A 114 -6.03 7.96 10.01
N SER A 115 -5.93 9.28 9.86
CA SER A 115 -6.71 10.01 8.88
C SER A 115 -6.19 9.76 7.45
N LEU A 116 -6.96 10.19 6.45
CA LEU A 116 -6.49 10.14 5.06
C LEU A 116 -5.18 10.95 4.89
N ALA A 117 -5.10 12.13 5.54
CA ALA A 117 -3.89 12.96 5.50
C ALA A 117 -2.68 12.24 6.12
N ASP A 118 -2.87 11.53 7.24
CA ASP A 118 -1.81 10.75 7.88
C ASP A 118 -1.31 9.63 6.95
N LEU A 119 -2.24 8.91 6.28
CA LEU A 119 -1.88 7.85 5.32
C LEU A 119 -1.13 8.41 4.11
N ILE A 120 -1.58 9.53 3.54
CA ILE A 120 -0.89 10.18 2.42
C ILE A 120 0.51 10.61 2.84
N HIS A 121 0.64 11.26 3.98
CA HIS A 121 1.95 11.71 4.48
C HIS A 121 2.90 10.53 4.70
N ALA A 122 2.47 9.55 5.48
CA ALA A 122 3.28 8.37 5.79
C ALA A 122 3.64 7.55 4.54
N GLY A 123 2.70 7.40 3.61
CA GLY A 123 2.91 6.66 2.37
C GLY A 123 3.92 7.33 1.44
N LYS A 124 3.76 8.63 1.20
CA LYS A 124 4.69 9.42 0.37
C LYS A 124 6.09 9.45 0.96
N GLU A 125 6.18 9.76 2.25
CA GLU A 125 7.46 9.78 2.96
C GLU A 125 8.16 8.42 2.90
N SER A 126 7.41 7.35 3.13
CA SER A 126 7.97 6.00 3.13
C SER A 126 8.46 5.58 1.75
N TYR A 127 7.72 5.82 0.69
CA TYR A 127 8.20 5.56 -0.68
C TYR A 127 9.38 6.47 -1.06
N TYR A 128 9.38 7.73 -0.62
CA TYR A 128 10.52 8.59 -0.80
C TYR A 128 11.78 8.03 -0.12
N ILE A 129 11.67 7.58 1.14
CA ILE A 129 12.77 6.94 1.86
C ILE A 129 13.26 5.71 1.11
N VAL A 130 12.36 4.83 0.66
CA VAL A 130 12.72 3.65 -0.14
C VAL A 130 13.48 4.05 -1.41
N SER A 131 13.10 5.14 -2.06
CA SER A 131 13.79 5.64 -3.26
C SER A 131 15.22 6.11 -3.01
N GLN A 132 15.58 6.40 -1.76
CA GLN A 132 16.95 6.80 -1.38
C GLN A 132 17.88 5.59 -1.24
N PHE A 133 17.35 4.37 -1.14
CA PHE A 133 18.09 3.12 -1.22
C PHE A 133 18.36 2.81 -2.70
N ASN A 134 19.38 3.46 -3.27
CA ASN A 134 19.68 3.45 -4.70
C ASN A 134 21.03 2.81 -5.05
N LEU A 135 21.51 1.92 -4.21
CA LEU A 135 22.76 1.19 -4.40
C LEU A 135 22.51 -0.32 -4.49
N PHE A 136 23.43 -1.01 -5.14
CA PHE A 136 23.42 -2.47 -5.30
C PHE A 136 22.12 -2.99 -5.92
N GLU A 137 21.52 -4.00 -5.33
CA GLU A 137 20.26 -4.59 -5.78
C GLU A 137 19.07 -3.63 -5.84
N TYR A 138 19.10 -2.56 -5.07
CA TYR A 138 18.00 -1.58 -4.99
C TYR A 138 18.08 -0.46 -6.05
N GLU A 139 19.20 -0.32 -6.73
CA GLU A 139 19.43 0.74 -7.72
C GLU A 139 18.35 0.79 -8.80
N LYS A 140 17.92 -0.37 -9.27
CA LYS A 140 16.93 -0.47 -10.35
C LYS A 140 15.51 -0.12 -9.91
N GLU A 141 15.17 -0.36 -8.65
CA GLU A 141 13.83 -0.12 -8.11
C GLU A 141 13.67 1.30 -7.55
N ALA A 142 14.74 1.93 -7.12
CA ALA A 142 14.72 3.25 -6.50
C ALA A 142 13.93 4.31 -7.32
N PRO A 143 14.11 4.43 -8.65
CA PRO A 143 13.34 5.38 -9.45
C PRO A 143 11.83 5.12 -9.46
N LEU A 144 11.40 3.87 -9.37
CA LEU A 144 9.99 3.51 -9.27
C LEU A 144 9.37 4.07 -7.98
N PHE A 145 10.06 3.91 -6.85
CA PHE A 145 9.56 4.42 -5.56
C PHE A 145 9.53 5.95 -5.51
N ALA A 146 10.46 6.64 -6.17
CA ALA A 146 10.39 8.09 -6.34
C ALA A 146 9.11 8.50 -7.09
N ARG A 147 8.79 7.83 -8.21
CA ARG A 147 7.58 8.10 -8.97
C ARG A 147 6.29 7.73 -8.22
N LEU A 148 6.30 6.64 -7.44
CA LEU A 148 5.18 6.27 -6.57
C LEU A 148 4.93 7.33 -5.49
N SER A 149 5.99 7.87 -4.88
CA SER A 149 5.89 8.98 -3.93
C SER A 149 5.29 10.23 -4.59
N ASP A 150 5.80 10.63 -5.76
CA ASP A 150 5.34 11.82 -6.48
C ASP A 150 3.89 11.70 -6.96
N SER A 151 3.47 10.50 -7.35
CA SER A 151 2.13 10.22 -7.90
C SER A 151 1.17 9.62 -6.87
N PHE A 152 1.49 9.67 -5.59
CA PHE A 152 0.79 8.91 -4.55
C PHE A 152 -0.72 9.19 -4.53
N GLU A 153 -1.12 10.46 -4.54
CA GLU A 153 -2.54 10.84 -4.53
C GLU A 153 -3.26 10.42 -5.82
N ARG A 154 -2.58 10.45 -6.96
CA ARG A 154 -3.14 9.93 -8.22
C ARG A 154 -3.30 8.41 -8.18
N CYS A 155 -2.37 7.72 -7.53
CA CYS A 155 -2.48 6.28 -7.32
C CYS A 155 -3.66 5.93 -6.41
N ILE A 156 -3.88 6.69 -5.33
CA ILE A 156 -5.07 6.55 -4.47
C ILE A 156 -6.35 6.72 -5.31
N LEU A 157 -6.43 7.77 -6.11
CA LEU A 157 -7.60 8.01 -6.96
C LEU A 157 -7.86 6.85 -7.92
N GLY A 158 -6.80 6.31 -8.53
CA GLY A 158 -6.90 5.16 -9.42
C GLY A 158 -7.44 3.91 -8.72
N LEU A 159 -6.99 3.63 -7.51
CA LEU A 159 -7.49 2.53 -6.68
C LEU A 159 -8.96 2.75 -6.28
N THR A 160 -9.33 3.96 -5.93
CA THR A 160 -10.72 4.31 -5.60
C THR A 160 -11.65 4.07 -6.79
N LEU A 161 -11.23 4.40 -8.00
CA LEU A 161 -11.99 4.11 -9.22
C LEU A 161 -12.14 2.60 -9.45
N ILE A 162 -11.09 1.82 -9.23
CA ILE A 162 -11.15 0.35 -9.33
C ILE A 162 -12.13 -0.20 -8.30
N ARG A 163 -12.04 0.24 -7.06
CA ARG A 163 -12.95 -0.17 -5.98
C ARG A 163 -14.41 0.10 -6.34
N ASP A 164 -14.70 1.29 -6.85
CA ASP A 164 -16.07 1.67 -7.22
C ASP A 164 -16.61 0.80 -8.36
N GLU A 165 -15.78 0.45 -9.34
CA GLU A 165 -16.12 -0.47 -10.42
C GLU A 165 -16.38 -1.90 -9.93
N LEU A 166 -15.58 -2.38 -8.99
CA LEU A 166 -15.75 -3.70 -8.39
C LEU A 166 -16.97 -3.80 -7.46
N GLY A 167 -17.63 -2.67 -7.15
CA GLY A 167 -18.77 -2.63 -6.25
C GLY A 167 -18.47 -2.92 -4.80
N LEU A 168 -17.19 -2.90 -4.40
CA LEU A 168 -16.74 -3.18 -3.03
C LEU A 168 -17.35 -2.21 -2.02
N ARG A 169 -17.70 -1.00 -2.46
CA ARG A 169 -18.36 0.01 -1.63
C ARG A 169 -19.67 -0.51 -1.02
N LYS A 170 -20.45 -1.30 -1.77
CA LYS A 170 -21.73 -1.85 -1.28
C LYS A 170 -21.55 -3.03 -0.34
N SER A 171 -20.52 -3.84 -0.55
CA SER A 171 -20.27 -5.06 0.24
C SER A 171 -19.80 -4.77 1.65
N LEU A 172 -19.05 -3.66 1.84
CA LEU A 172 -18.53 -3.24 3.15
C LEU A 172 -19.55 -2.47 4.01
N MET A 173 -20.64 -2.02 3.41
CA MET A 173 -21.72 -1.28 4.11
C MET A 173 -22.84 -2.18 4.65
N LEU A 174 -22.88 -3.45 4.27
CA LEU A 174 -23.87 -4.39 4.80
C LEU A 174 -23.30 -5.06 6.05
N PRO A 175 -23.98 -4.94 7.20
CA PRO A 175 -23.63 -5.75 8.36
C PRO A 175 -23.77 -7.24 7.98
N PRO A 176 -22.94 -8.12 8.56
CA PRO A 176 -23.10 -9.55 8.33
C PRO A 176 -24.52 -9.97 8.70
N PRO A 177 -25.13 -10.91 7.96
CA PRO A 177 -26.47 -11.37 8.28
C PRO A 177 -26.47 -11.93 9.71
N VAL A 178 -27.37 -11.39 10.52
CA VAL A 178 -27.61 -11.91 11.87
C VAL A 178 -28.33 -13.24 11.71
N ASN A 179 -27.63 -14.34 11.98
CA ASN A 179 -28.26 -15.65 12.14
C ASN A 179 -28.86 -15.78 13.53
#